data_dd8ed954ffa58acac2472ed6311f83e1
#
_entry.id   dd8ed954ffa58acac2472ed6311f83e1
#
_cell.length_a   1.000
_cell.length_b   1.000
_cell.length_c   1.000
_cell.angle_alpha   90.00
_cell.angle_beta   90.00
_cell.angle_gamma   90.00
#
_symmetry.space_group_name_H-M   'P 1'
#
loop_
_entity.id
_entity.type
_entity.pdbx_description
1 polymer ?
#
loop_
_entity_poly.entity_id
_entity_poly.type
_entity_poly.pdbx_seq_one_letter_code
_entity_poly.pdbx_strand_id
1 'polypeptide(L)'
;SLLQVTEISPAVAISLDHKIKSGEFVFIVGDRIPVRNNGRTQEVSFLGENASFSQGPYILASLLKCPIYTLFCLKESGTYHLYFEHFSEKIHLPRKDREHALREYVQRFADRLQKYCMMAPLQWFNFYFFWSTPVEPEQKPSS
;
A
#
# COMPACT_ATOMS: atom_id res chain seq x y z
N SER A 1 1.06 16.12 11.75
CA SER A 1 2.08 15.34 12.49
C SER A 1 2.45 14.08 11.70
N LEU A 2 3.73 13.79 11.58
CA LEU A 2 4.23 12.57 10.96
C LEU A 2 4.19 11.45 12.02
N LEU A 3 3.37 10.43 11.80
CA LEU A 3 3.36 9.21 12.62
C LEU A 3 4.09 8.11 11.84
N GLN A 4 5.20 7.63 12.36
CA GLN A 4 5.78 6.38 11.87
C GLN A 4 4.96 5.22 12.42
N VAL A 5 4.08 4.67 11.59
CA VAL A 5 3.30 3.47 11.94
C VAL A 5 4.15 2.25 11.60
N THR A 6 4.98 1.82 12.52
CA THR A 6 5.76 0.58 12.38
C THR A 6 4.90 -0.65 12.62
N GLU A 7 3.83 -0.54 13.41
CA GLU A 7 2.86 -1.60 13.67
C GLU A 7 1.44 -1.01 13.78
N ILE A 8 0.47 -1.71 13.21
CA ILE A 8 -0.94 -1.36 13.36
C ILE A 8 -1.40 -1.89 14.72
N SER A 9 -1.22 -1.09 15.76
CA SER A 9 -1.76 -1.38 17.08
C SER A 9 -3.17 -0.83 17.25
N PRO A 10 -3.99 -1.39 18.16
CA PRO A 10 -5.31 -0.84 18.46
C PRO A 10 -5.28 0.63 18.88
N ALA A 11 -4.25 1.04 19.63
CA ALA A 11 -4.08 2.42 20.06
C ALA A 11 -3.85 3.38 18.88
N VAL A 12 -3.05 2.98 17.90
CA VAL A 12 -2.84 3.75 16.65
C VAL A 12 -4.14 3.87 15.87
N ALA A 13 -4.89 2.78 15.72
CA ALA A 13 -6.17 2.81 15.00
C ALA A 13 -7.19 3.76 15.65
N ILE A 14 -7.29 3.77 16.98
CA ILE A 14 -8.15 4.68 17.73
C ILE A 14 -7.72 6.14 17.54
N SER A 15 -6.43 6.43 17.63
CA SER A 15 -5.90 7.79 17.42
C SER A 15 -6.21 8.30 16.02
N LEU A 16 -6.03 7.46 15.00
CA LEU A 16 -6.32 7.82 13.61
C LEU A 16 -7.83 7.99 13.36
N ASP A 17 -8.67 7.17 13.98
CA ASP A 17 -10.13 7.29 13.90
C ASP A 17 -10.60 8.66 14.45
N HIS A 18 -10.03 9.11 15.58
CA HIS A 18 -10.31 10.45 16.12
C HIS A 18 -9.91 11.57 15.14
N LYS A 19 -8.75 11.46 14.52
CA LYS A 19 -8.29 12.43 13.53
C LYS A 19 -9.21 12.52 12.32
N ILE A 20 -9.60 11.38 11.78
CA ILE A 20 -10.53 11.31 10.64
C ILE A 20 -11.89 11.93 11.02
N LYS A 21 -12.42 11.62 12.18
CA LYS A 21 -13.67 12.19 12.69
C LYS A 21 -13.60 13.70 12.92
N SER A 22 -12.42 14.24 13.18
CA SER A 22 -12.19 15.70 13.26
C SER A 22 -11.95 16.36 11.90
N GLY A 23 -12.05 15.63 10.80
CA GLY A 23 -11.89 16.16 9.44
C GLY A 23 -10.44 16.18 8.94
N GLU A 24 -9.52 15.51 9.64
CA GLU A 24 -8.13 15.39 9.20
C GLU A 24 -7.95 14.28 8.16
N PHE A 25 -6.95 14.44 7.29
CA PHE A 25 -6.51 13.39 6.35
C PHE A 25 -5.40 12.56 6.96
N VAL A 26 -5.43 11.25 6.67
CA VAL A 26 -4.36 10.31 6.98
C VAL A 26 -3.74 9.84 5.68
N PHE A 27 -2.44 10.07 5.49
CA PHE A 27 -1.69 9.65 4.31
C PHE A 27 -0.84 8.44 4.64
N ILE A 28 -0.88 7.43 3.76
CA ILE A 28 -0.09 6.20 3.88
C ILE A 28 0.61 5.94 2.55
N VAL A 29 1.90 5.64 2.62
CA VAL A 29 2.67 5.22 1.44
C VAL A 29 2.26 3.79 1.09
N GLY A 30 1.70 3.60 -0.11
CA GLY A 30 1.12 2.34 -0.54
C GLY A 30 2.07 1.41 -1.32
N ASP A 31 3.15 1.97 -1.89
CA ASP A 31 4.11 1.26 -2.73
C ASP A 31 5.38 0.81 -1.98
N ARG A 32 5.38 0.84 -0.64
CA ARG A 32 6.53 0.47 0.19
C ARG A 32 6.20 -0.69 1.11
N ILE A 33 7.16 -1.62 1.22
CA ILE A 33 7.12 -2.71 2.20
C ILE A 33 8.01 -2.29 3.35
N PRO A 34 7.53 -2.29 4.61
CA PRO A 34 8.35 -1.99 5.76
C PRO A 34 9.50 -3.00 5.92
N VAL A 35 10.74 -2.53 5.96
CA VAL A 35 11.96 -3.38 6.01
C VAL A 35 12.08 -4.16 7.33
N ARG A 36 11.44 -3.72 8.40
CA ARG A 36 11.64 -4.24 9.77
C ARG A 36 10.55 -5.16 10.29
N ASN A 37 9.49 -5.39 9.58
CA ASN A 37 8.43 -6.27 10.04
C ASN A 37 8.20 -7.38 9.04
N ASN A 38 7.91 -8.58 9.54
CA ASN A 38 7.22 -9.65 8.84
C ASN A 38 5.82 -9.13 8.38
N GLY A 39 5.80 -7.94 7.76
CA GLY A 39 4.62 -7.28 7.25
C GLY A 39 3.94 -8.23 6.27
N ARG A 40 2.68 -8.53 6.52
CA ARG A 40 1.88 -9.34 5.59
C ARG A 40 1.85 -8.64 4.26
N THR A 41 2.31 -9.36 3.23
CA THR A 41 2.28 -8.91 1.84
C THR A 41 1.23 -9.67 1.05
N GLN A 42 0.82 -9.09 -0.04
CA GLN A 42 -0.04 -9.69 -1.04
C GLN A 42 0.66 -9.62 -2.39
N GLU A 43 0.82 -10.77 -3.02
CA GLU A 43 1.30 -10.83 -4.40
C GLU A 43 0.18 -10.54 -5.37
N VAL A 44 0.45 -9.63 -6.30
CA VAL A 44 -0.44 -9.23 -7.38
C VAL A 44 0.36 -8.94 -8.64
N SER A 45 -0.31 -8.92 -9.80
CA SER A 45 0.32 -8.56 -11.06
C SER A 45 0.65 -7.07 -11.10
N PHE A 46 1.88 -6.74 -11.48
CA PHE A 46 2.36 -5.37 -11.63
C PHE A 46 3.46 -5.28 -12.69
N LEU A 47 3.24 -4.48 -13.73
CA LEU A 47 4.16 -4.31 -14.88
C LEU A 47 4.56 -5.62 -15.56
N GLY A 48 3.65 -6.58 -15.63
CA GLY A 48 3.83 -7.85 -16.33
C GLY A 48 4.37 -9.00 -15.48
N GLU A 49 4.75 -8.74 -14.21
CA GLU A 49 5.25 -9.75 -13.29
C GLU A 49 4.50 -9.70 -11.95
N ASN A 50 4.68 -10.71 -11.11
CA ASN A 50 4.13 -10.69 -9.76
C ASN A 50 5.02 -9.86 -8.84
N ALA A 51 4.40 -8.95 -8.11
CA ALA A 51 5.05 -8.09 -7.14
C ALA A 51 4.32 -8.13 -5.80
N SER A 52 5.08 -7.97 -4.72
CA SER A 52 4.54 -7.97 -3.36
C SER A 52 4.20 -6.55 -2.92
N PHE A 53 2.98 -6.36 -2.43
CA PHE A 53 2.51 -5.11 -1.82
C PHE A 53 2.13 -5.33 -0.36
N SER A 54 2.27 -4.30 0.48
CA SER A 54 1.87 -4.37 1.88
C SER A 54 0.35 -4.49 2.02
N GLN A 55 -0.12 -5.39 2.89
CA GLN A 55 -1.53 -5.49 3.29
C GLN A 55 -1.93 -4.42 4.34
N GLY A 56 -0.94 -3.83 5.02
CA GLY A 56 -1.15 -2.93 6.15
C GLY A 56 -2.12 -1.78 5.88
N PRO A 57 -1.95 -0.99 4.80
CA PRO A 57 -2.85 0.11 4.47
C PRO A 57 -4.32 -0.31 4.38
N TYR A 58 -4.61 -1.46 3.79
CA TYR A 58 -5.99 -1.95 3.58
C TYR A 58 -6.60 -2.48 4.88
N ILE A 59 -5.79 -3.15 5.71
CA ILE A 59 -6.23 -3.61 7.03
C ILE A 59 -6.58 -2.41 7.91
N LEU A 60 -5.73 -1.38 7.92
CA LEU A 60 -5.98 -0.16 8.67
C LEU A 60 -7.24 0.56 8.16
N ALA A 61 -7.37 0.74 6.84
CA ALA A 61 -8.53 1.37 6.24
C ALA A 61 -9.84 0.62 6.55
N SER A 62 -9.80 -0.72 6.61
CA SER A 62 -10.96 -1.53 6.99
C SER A 62 -11.42 -1.31 8.45
N LEU A 63 -10.48 -0.97 9.34
CA LEU A 63 -10.77 -0.64 10.72
C LEU A 63 -11.35 0.79 10.85
N LEU A 64 -10.79 1.74 10.10
CA LEU A 64 -11.18 3.15 10.13
C LEU A 64 -12.52 3.42 9.44
N LYS A 65 -12.97 2.54 8.53
CA LYS A 65 -14.28 2.62 7.85
C LYS A 65 -14.57 3.97 7.19
N CYS A 66 -13.54 4.62 6.67
CA CYS A 66 -13.60 5.92 6.01
C CYS A 66 -13.43 5.81 4.49
N PRO A 67 -13.78 6.83 3.72
CA PRO A 67 -13.48 6.90 2.30
C PRO A 67 -11.97 6.91 2.05
N ILE A 68 -11.55 6.22 1.00
CA ILE A 68 -10.15 6.07 0.61
C ILE A 68 -9.96 6.70 -0.77
N TYR A 69 -8.85 7.40 -0.91
CA TYR A 69 -8.42 8.02 -2.14
C TYR A 69 -6.98 7.61 -2.45
N THR A 70 -6.62 7.58 -3.71
CA THR A 70 -5.24 7.48 -4.16
C THR A 70 -4.75 8.86 -4.58
N LEU A 71 -3.48 9.15 -4.28
CA LEU A 71 -2.84 10.39 -4.66
C LEU A 71 -1.52 10.07 -5.36
N PHE A 72 -1.41 10.50 -6.61
CA PHE A 72 -0.18 10.43 -7.38
C PHE A 72 0.26 11.84 -7.78
N CYS A 73 1.57 12.06 -7.87
CA CYS A 73 2.14 13.33 -8.27
C CYS A 73 3.15 13.09 -9.38
N LEU A 74 2.90 13.66 -10.55
CA LEU A 74 3.82 13.61 -11.70
C LEU A 74 4.26 15.01 -12.10
N LYS A 75 5.49 15.12 -12.56
CA LYS A 75 6.00 16.36 -13.16
C LYS A 75 5.86 16.26 -14.67
N GLU A 76 5.03 17.10 -15.26
CA GLU A 76 4.75 17.15 -16.68
C GLU A 76 5.06 18.55 -17.21
N SER A 77 5.91 18.65 -18.23
CA SER A 77 6.30 19.95 -18.83
C SER A 77 6.74 21.00 -17.81
N GLY A 78 7.44 20.60 -16.74
CA GLY A 78 7.94 21.50 -15.70
C GLY A 78 6.96 21.80 -14.57
N THR A 79 5.71 21.36 -14.66
CA THR A 79 4.65 21.58 -13.66
C THR A 79 4.30 20.27 -12.94
N TYR A 80 3.98 20.33 -11.65
CA TYR A 80 3.51 19.17 -10.90
C TYR A 80 2.00 19.03 -11.02
N HIS A 81 1.55 17.84 -11.45
CA HIS A 81 0.16 17.46 -11.55
C HIS A 81 -0.18 16.46 -10.44
N LEU A 82 -1.21 16.76 -9.69
CA LEU A 82 -1.72 15.91 -8.62
C LEU A 82 -2.96 15.15 -9.12
N TYR A 83 -2.87 13.83 -9.13
CA TYR A 83 -3.97 12.93 -9.48
C TYR A 83 -4.60 12.39 -8.19
N PHE A 84 -5.69 13.00 -7.79
CA PHE A 84 -6.44 12.63 -6.59
C PHE A 84 -7.71 11.91 -7.02
N GLU A 85 -7.76 10.60 -6.81
CA GLU A 85 -8.84 9.74 -7.32
C GLU A 85 -9.52 8.99 -6.18
N HIS A 86 -10.85 8.97 -6.19
CA HIS A 86 -11.61 8.11 -5.28
C HIS A 86 -11.24 6.64 -5.49
N PHE A 87 -10.94 5.93 -4.41
CA PHE A 87 -10.58 4.52 -4.46
C PHE A 87 -11.70 3.61 -3.97
N SER A 88 -12.27 3.91 -2.82
CA SER A 88 -13.38 3.15 -2.23
C SER A 88 -14.04 3.94 -1.12
N GLU A 89 -15.35 3.81 -0.95
CA GLU A 89 -16.06 4.38 0.20
C GLU A 89 -15.59 3.78 1.54
N LYS A 90 -15.26 2.51 1.51
CA LYS A 90 -14.69 1.78 2.65
C LYS A 90 -14.08 0.47 2.20
N ILE A 91 -13.08 -0.03 2.91
CA ILE A 91 -12.53 -1.37 2.71
C ILE A 91 -13.37 -2.36 3.52
N HIS A 92 -13.90 -3.36 2.85
CA HIS A 92 -14.64 -4.45 3.47
C HIS A 92 -13.86 -5.75 3.36
N LEU A 93 -13.48 -6.33 4.50
CA LEU A 93 -12.71 -7.58 4.58
C LEU A 93 -13.52 -8.64 5.33
N PRO A 94 -14.39 -9.40 4.64
CA PRO A 94 -15.22 -10.43 5.26
C PRO A 94 -14.35 -11.57 5.82
N ARG A 95 -14.72 -12.11 6.98
CA ARG A 95 -13.91 -13.15 7.65
C ARG A 95 -13.68 -14.40 6.78
N LYS A 96 -14.69 -14.80 6.01
CA LYS A 96 -14.65 -16.04 5.20
C LYS A 96 -13.86 -15.89 3.91
N ASP A 97 -13.69 -14.65 3.42
CA ASP A 97 -13.09 -14.34 2.12
C ASP A 97 -12.09 -13.19 2.20
N ARG A 98 -11.41 -13.11 3.35
CA ARG A 98 -10.53 -11.97 3.67
C ARG A 98 -9.34 -11.85 2.70
N GLU A 99 -8.72 -12.97 2.38
CA GLU A 99 -7.53 -12.98 1.50
C GLU A 99 -7.88 -12.59 0.08
N HIS A 100 -8.98 -13.10 -0.44
CA HIS A 100 -9.47 -12.74 -1.77
C HIS A 100 -9.83 -11.24 -1.83
N ALA A 101 -10.58 -10.74 -0.87
CA ALA A 101 -10.93 -9.33 -0.79
C ALA A 101 -9.69 -8.42 -0.69
N LEU A 102 -8.69 -8.81 0.11
CA LEU A 102 -7.41 -8.08 0.19
C LEU A 102 -6.70 -8.07 -1.16
N ARG A 103 -6.62 -9.22 -1.82
CA ARG A 103 -5.98 -9.33 -3.14
C ARG A 103 -6.64 -8.42 -4.16
N GLU A 104 -7.97 -8.35 -4.20
CA GLU A 104 -8.70 -7.45 -5.11
C GLU A 104 -8.35 -5.97 -4.86
N TYR A 105 -8.36 -5.52 -3.59
CA TYR A 105 -7.99 -4.13 -3.29
C TYR A 105 -6.53 -3.84 -3.63
N VAL A 106 -5.62 -4.75 -3.31
CA VAL A 106 -4.18 -4.60 -3.64
C VAL A 106 -3.98 -4.56 -5.14
N GLN A 107 -4.65 -5.44 -5.91
CA GLN A 107 -4.56 -5.45 -7.37
C GLN A 107 -5.06 -4.12 -7.96
N ARG A 108 -6.21 -3.63 -7.51
CA ARG A 108 -6.74 -2.33 -7.96
C ARG A 108 -5.79 -1.16 -7.71
N PHE A 109 -5.05 -1.20 -6.60
CA PHE A 109 -4.01 -0.19 -6.34
C PHE A 109 -2.80 -0.38 -7.26
N ALA A 110 -2.35 -1.62 -7.45
CA ALA A 110 -1.25 -1.94 -8.35
C ALA A 110 -1.56 -1.49 -9.79
N ASP A 111 -2.80 -1.71 -10.27
CA ASP A 111 -3.25 -1.27 -11.59
C ASP A 111 -3.18 0.25 -11.73
N ARG A 112 -3.59 1.00 -10.69
CA ARG A 112 -3.48 2.47 -10.69
C ARG A 112 -2.04 2.94 -10.67
N LEU A 113 -1.21 2.37 -9.81
CA LEU A 113 0.21 2.68 -9.76
C LEU A 113 0.88 2.39 -11.10
N GLN A 114 0.57 1.23 -11.71
CA GLN A 114 1.06 0.86 -13.04
C GLN A 114 0.71 1.90 -14.10
N LYS A 115 -0.54 2.38 -14.13
CA LYS A 115 -0.98 3.45 -15.04
C LYS A 115 -0.05 4.67 -14.94
N TYR A 116 0.23 5.14 -13.73
CA TYR A 116 1.09 6.31 -13.52
C TYR A 116 2.57 6.02 -13.75
N CYS A 117 3.05 4.82 -13.44
CA CYS A 117 4.40 4.39 -13.81
C CYS A 117 4.60 4.36 -15.32
N MET A 118 3.61 3.93 -16.09
CA MET A 118 3.68 3.92 -17.55
C MET A 118 3.59 5.32 -18.16
N MET A 119 2.87 6.26 -17.53
CA MET A 119 2.84 7.67 -17.96
C MET A 119 4.18 8.37 -17.74
N ALA A 120 4.89 8.08 -16.67
CA ALA A 120 6.15 8.71 -16.31
C ALA A 120 7.14 7.71 -15.67
N PRO A 121 7.71 6.77 -16.46
CA PRO A 121 8.51 5.67 -15.93
C PRO A 121 9.72 6.10 -15.10
N LEU A 122 10.32 7.23 -15.44
CA LEU A 122 11.50 7.77 -14.76
C LEU A 122 11.17 8.54 -13.48
N GLN A 123 9.89 8.65 -13.11
CA GLN A 123 9.45 9.37 -11.92
C GLN A 123 8.99 8.44 -10.79
N TRP A 124 8.99 7.14 -11.00
CA TRP A 124 8.78 6.18 -9.95
C TRP A 124 10.13 5.77 -9.34
N PHE A 125 10.48 6.44 -8.25
CA PHE A 125 11.76 6.26 -7.56
C PHE A 125 11.75 5.01 -6.69
N ASN A 126 11.93 3.86 -7.32
CA ASN A 126 12.08 2.58 -6.66
C ASN A 126 13.53 2.08 -6.77
N PHE A 127 14.28 2.14 -5.67
CA PHE A 127 15.70 1.79 -5.62
C PHE A 127 15.98 0.46 -4.89
N TYR A 128 14.99 -0.43 -4.77
CA TYR A 128 15.13 -1.77 -4.21
C TYR A 128 14.53 -2.81 -5.15
N PHE A 129 14.87 -4.08 -4.92
CA PHE A 129 14.33 -5.18 -5.73
C PHE A 129 12.84 -5.38 -5.42
N PHE A 130 11.99 -4.78 -6.21
CA PHE A 130 10.53 -4.78 -6.00
C PHE A 130 9.90 -6.14 -6.34
N TRP A 131 10.44 -6.84 -7.34
CA TRP A 131 9.98 -8.15 -7.81
C TRP A 131 10.77 -9.32 -7.24
N SER A 132 11.72 -9.11 -6.34
CA SER A 132 12.46 -10.22 -5.77
C SER A 132 11.56 -11.07 -4.87
N THR A 133 11.46 -12.34 -5.22
CA THR A 133 11.00 -13.38 -4.30
C THR A 133 11.91 -13.34 -3.06
N PRO A 134 11.39 -13.49 -1.83
CA PRO A 134 12.25 -13.63 -0.66
C PRO A 134 13.24 -14.76 -0.93
N VAL A 135 14.54 -14.46 -0.88
CA VAL A 135 15.57 -15.49 -0.93
C VAL A 135 15.36 -16.35 0.31
N GLU A 136 15.02 -17.63 0.11
CA GLU A 136 15.00 -18.60 1.21
C GLU A 136 16.37 -18.53 1.90
N PRO A 137 16.42 -18.47 3.24
CA PRO A 137 17.70 -18.48 3.95
C PRO A 137 18.43 -19.77 3.58
N GLU A 138 19.64 -19.63 3.04
CA GLU A 138 20.53 -20.76 2.75
C GLU A 138 20.56 -21.69 3.96
N GLN A 139 20.11 -22.92 3.77
CA GLN A 139 20.29 -23.98 4.75
C GLN A 139 21.79 -24.16 4.94
N LYS A 140 22.31 -23.77 6.11
CA LYS A 140 23.67 -24.09 6.50
C LYS A 140 23.87 -25.59 6.36
N PRO A 141 24.90 -26.05 5.64
CA PRO A 141 25.21 -27.47 5.59
C PRO A 141 25.47 -27.94 7.01
N SER A 142 24.71 -28.93 7.43
CA SER A 142 24.95 -29.65 8.71
C SER A 142 26.31 -30.33 8.65
N SER A 143 27.18 -29.90 9.54
CA SER A 143 28.46 -30.56 9.80
C SER A 143 28.23 -31.88 10.50
#